data_79804bc4aad16412ae942c7cd0f1d888
#
_entry.id   79804bc4aad16412ae942c7cd0f1d888
#
_cell.length_a   1.000
_cell.length_b   1.000
_cell.length_c   1.000
_cell.angle_alpha   90.00
_cell.angle_beta   90.00
_cell.angle_gamma   90.00
#
_symmetry.space_group_name_H-M   'P 1'
#
loop_
_entity.id
_entity.type
_entity.pdbx_description
1 polymer ?
#
loop_
_entity_poly.entity_id
_entity_poly.type
_entity_poly.pdbx_seq_one_letter_code
_entity_poly.pdbx_strand_id
1 'polypeptide(L)'
;EKAFAAGADIKEMQAQGFADMYASNFFAGWEQVTRTRKPWIAAVNGFALGGGCEVAMMADFIIAGDNAKFGQPEIKLGVTPGMGGSQRLTLAIGKAKAMEMCLTGRMMDAVEAERSGLVAKVVPATELVAEALKTAETIAGMAPLAAIACKEMVNAAFEMPLAQGINFERRLFHGLFGTEDQKEGMTAFVEKRPGKWTGR
;
A
#
# COMPACT_ATOMS: atom_id res chain seq x y z
N GLU A 1 -20.57 -3.91 -4.96
CA GLU A 1 -19.64 -4.08 -6.09
C GLU A 1 -18.96 -5.43 -6.01
N LYS A 2 -18.67 -6.06 -7.18
CA LYS A 2 -18.12 -7.43 -7.21
C LYS A 2 -16.59 -7.48 -7.09
N ALA A 3 -15.91 -6.41 -7.47
CA ALA A 3 -14.45 -6.37 -7.48
C ALA A 3 -13.91 -4.96 -7.21
N PHE A 4 -12.77 -4.91 -6.52
CA PHE A 4 -11.92 -3.73 -6.45
C PHE A 4 -11.20 -3.52 -7.80
N ALA A 5 -10.45 -4.53 -8.23
CA ALA A 5 -9.84 -4.59 -9.56
C ALA A 5 -9.47 -6.04 -9.89
N ALA A 6 -9.77 -6.48 -11.12
CA ALA A 6 -9.53 -7.86 -11.55
C ALA A 6 -8.22 -8.05 -12.34
N GLY A 7 -7.39 -7.02 -12.44
CA GLY A 7 -6.09 -7.05 -13.10
C GLY A 7 -6.07 -6.37 -14.46
N ALA A 8 -5.01 -6.65 -15.23
CA ALA A 8 -4.80 -6.10 -16.56
C ALA A 8 -5.76 -6.70 -17.61
N ASP A 9 -5.99 -5.97 -18.70
CA ASP A 9 -6.77 -6.49 -19.81
C ASP A 9 -5.98 -7.57 -20.57
N ILE A 10 -6.46 -8.82 -20.42
CA ILE A 10 -5.83 -9.98 -21.05
C ILE A 10 -5.89 -9.88 -22.58
N LYS A 11 -6.92 -9.24 -23.16
CA LYS A 11 -7.03 -9.08 -24.63
C LYS A 11 -5.96 -8.13 -25.17
N GLU A 12 -5.60 -7.10 -24.40
CA GLU A 12 -4.51 -6.19 -24.75
C GLU A 12 -3.15 -6.90 -24.74
N MET A 13 -2.95 -7.82 -23.79
CA MET A 13 -1.66 -8.51 -23.61
C MET A 13 -1.49 -9.75 -24.51
N GLN A 14 -2.57 -10.46 -24.85
CA GLN A 14 -2.47 -11.78 -25.51
C GLN A 14 -1.73 -11.78 -26.85
N ALA A 15 -1.72 -10.65 -27.56
CA ALA A 15 -1.05 -10.50 -28.86
C ALA A 15 0.40 -10.00 -28.75
N GLN A 16 0.84 -9.60 -27.55
CA GLN A 16 2.17 -9.03 -27.31
C GLN A 16 3.24 -10.12 -27.28
N GLY A 17 4.37 -9.87 -27.95
CA GLY A 17 5.57 -10.69 -27.83
C GLY A 17 6.54 -10.15 -26.80
N PHE A 18 7.61 -10.92 -26.54
CA PHE A 18 8.69 -10.50 -25.61
C PHE A 18 9.26 -9.13 -25.98
N ALA A 19 9.55 -8.91 -27.28
CA ALA A 19 10.14 -7.65 -27.74
C ALA A 19 9.25 -6.45 -27.45
N ASP A 20 7.92 -6.60 -27.65
CA ASP A 20 6.94 -5.55 -27.43
C ASP A 20 6.84 -5.18 -25.94
N MET A 21 6.69 -6.19 -25.09
CA MET A 21 6.62 -6.02 -23.63
C MET A 21 7.90 -5.42 -23.04
N TYR A 22 9.06 -5.90 -23.53
CA TYR A 22 10.37 -5.45 -23.06
C TYR A 22 10.68 -4.02 -23.50
N ALA A 23 10.46 -3.70 -24.78
CA ALA A 23 10.76 -2.37 -25.33
C ALA A 23 9.85 -1.28 -24.74
N SER A 24 8.56 -1.59 -24.51
CA SER A 24 7.61 -0.66 -23.89
C SER A 24 7.77 -0.53 -22.38
N ASN A 25 8.48 -1.46 -21.73
CA ASN A 25 8.49 -1.62 -20.26
C ASN A 25 7.05 -1.59 -19.70
N PHE A 26 6.21 -2.49 -20.21
CA PHE A 26 4.75 -2.40 -20.28
C PHE A 26 4.06 -1.92 -19.00
N PHE A 27 4.52 -2.30 -17.82
CA PHE A 27 3.90 -1.91 -16.54
C PHE A 27 4.57 -0.73 -15.83
N ALA A 28 5.66 -0.17 -16.37
CA ALA A 28 6.46 0.86 -15.67
C ALA A 28 5.65 2.12 -15.31
N GLY A 29 4.62 2.46 -16.09
CA GLY A 29 3.75 3.61 -15.83
C GLY A 29 3.05 3.54 -14.47
N TRP A 30 2.75 2.35 -13.97
CA TRP A 30 2.09 2.14 -12.68
C TRP A 30 2.97 2.49 -11.48
N GLU A 31 4.30 2.48 -11.64
CA GLU A 31 5.22 2.91 -10.57
C GLU A 31 5.01 4.36 -10.15
N GLN A 32 4.40 5.21 -11.01
CA GLN A 32 4.08 6.59 -10.65
C GLN A 32 3.12 6.68 -9.47
N VAL A 33 2.26 5.67 -9.28
CA VAL A 33 1.33 5.62 -8.14
C VAL A 33 2.09 5.57 -6.82
N THR A 34 3.20 4.84 -6.77
CA THR A 34 4.04 4.71 -5.56
C THR A 34 4.80 5.99 -5.22
N ARG A 35 4.96 6.93 -6.19
CA ARG A 35 5.61 8.22 -5.99
C ARG A 35 4.72 9.26 -5.32
N THR A 36 3.45 8.93 -5.08
CA THR A 36 2.53 9.81 -4.36
C THR A 36 3.04 10.06 -2.94
N ARG A 37 3.37 11.32 -2.63
CA ARG A 37 3.93 11.68 -1.33
C ARG A 37 2.91 11.71 -0.20
N LYS A 38 1.65 12.03 -0.51
CA LYS A 38 0.56 11.98 0.48
C LYS A 38 0.25 10.51 0.83
N PRO A 39 -0.02 10.19 2.09
CA PRO A 39 -0.56 8.87 2.45
C PRO A 39 -1.85 8.57 1.68
N TRP A 40 -2.00 7.33 1.21
CA TRP A 40 -3.20 6.87 0.55
C TRP A 40 -3.56 5.44 0.95
N ILE A 41 -4.85 5.14 0.94
CA ILE A 41 -5.44 3.91 1.46
C ILE A 41 -6.13 3.16 0.32
N ALA A 42 -5.89 1.86 0.19
CA ALA A 42 -6.71 1.01 -0.66
C ALA A 42 -7.90 0.46 0.15
N ALA A 43 -9.11 0.87 -0.22
CA ALA A 43 -10.35 0.31 0.33
C ALA A 43 -10.82 -0.83 -0.56
N VAL A 44 -10.48 -2.07 -0.21
CA VAL A 44 -10.67 -3.24 -1.06
C VAL A 44 -11.98 -3.93 -0.76
N ASN A 45 -12.91 -3.91 -1.74
CA ASN A 45 -14.20 -4.59 -1.71
C ASN A 45 -14.24 -5.67 -2.81
N GLY A 46 -14.57 -6.91 -2.46
CA GLY A 46 -14.63 -8.01 -3.43
C GLY A 46 -13.25 -8.42 -3.95
N PHE A 47 -13.14 -8.71 -5.24
CA PHE A 47 -11.91 -9.26 -5.81
C PHE A 47 -10.83 -8.20 -6.06
N ALA A 48 -9.62 -8.48 -5.57
CA ALA A 48 -8.37 -7.80 -5.91
C ALA A 48 -7.39 -8.87 -6.45
N LEU A 49 -7.32 -9.03 -7.78
CA LEU A 49 -6.61 -10.14 -8.41
C LEU A 49 -5.57 -9.65 -9.42
N GLY A 50 -4.42 -10.33 -9.46
CA GLY A 50 -3.33 -10.01 -10.37
C GLY A 50 -2.92 -8.55 -10.22
N GLY A 51 -2.86 -7.81 -11.32
CA GLY A 51 -2.59 -6.37 -11.31
C GLY A 51 -3.46 -5.57 -10.35
N GLY A 52 -4.71 -5.99 -10.11
CA GLY A 52 -5.59 -5.36 -9.12
C GLY A 52 -5.11 -5.56 -7.68
N CYS A 53 -4.58 -6.74 -7.36
CA CYS A 53 -3.93 -6.99 -6.08
C CYS A 53 -2.61 -6.22 -5.96
N GLU A 54 -1.85 -6.13 -7.06
CA GLU A 54 -0.61 -5.36 -7.12
C GLU A 54 -0.86 -3.87 -6.86
N VAL A 55 -1.89 -3.28 -7.46
CA VAL A 55 -2.30 -1.88 -7.20
C VAL A 55 -2.72 -1.70 -5.74
N ALA A 56 -3.50 -2.63 -5.17
CA ALA A 56 -3.87 -2.55 -3.76
C ALA A 56 -2.63 -2.54 -2.84
N MET A 57 -1.61 -3.35 -3.16
CA MET A 57 -0.34 -3.41 -2.43
C MET A 57 0.59 -2.20 -2.65
N MET A 58 0.33 -1.35 -3.65
CA MET A 58 1.03 -0.08 -3.81
C MET A 58 0.57 0.97 -2.81
N ALA A 59 -0.62 0.81 -2.21
CA ALA A 59 -1.09 1.70 -1.15
C ALA A 59 -0.21 1.59 0.10
N ASP A 60 -0.26 2.62 0.93
CA ASP A 60 0.48 2.61 2.20
C ASP A 60 -0.07 1.54 3.15
N PHE A 61 -1.37 1.29 3.08
CA PHE A 61 -2.02 0.13 3.70
C PHE A 61 -3.40 -0.13 3.08
N ILE A 62 -3.91 -1.33 3.37
CA ILE A 62 -5.19 -1.81 2.87
C ILE A 62 -6.19 -1.89 4.03
N ILE A 63 -7.39 -1.35 3.83
CA ILE A 63 -8.58 -1.67 4.60
C ILE A 63 -9.47 -2.52 3.70
N ALA A 64 -9.91 -3.68 4.18
CA ALA A 64 -10.67 -4.63 3.39
C ALA A 64 -12.10 -4.80 3.92
N GLY A 65 -13.06 -4.96 3.01
CA GLY A 65 -14.35 -5.54 3.34
C GLY A 65 -14.20 -7.02 3.68
N ASP A 66 -15.07 -7.55 4.53
CA ASP A 66 -15.10 -8.96 4.93
C ASP A 66 -15.29 -9.93 3.74
N ASN A 67 -15.82 -9.42 2.62
CA ASN A 67 -15.99 -10.12 1.35
C ASN A 67 -14.75 -10.06 0.43
N ALA A 68 -13.67 -9.38 0.82
CA ALA A 68 -12.51 -9.19 -0.03
C ALA A 68 -11.75 -10.50 -0.28
N LYS A 69 -11.23 -10.64 -1.51
CA LYS A 69 -10.41 -11.76 -1.95
C LYS A 69 -9.17 -11.23 -2.67
N PHE A 70 -8.00 -11.64 -2.23
CA PHE A 70 -6.71 -11.26 -2.78
C PHE A 70 -6.06 -12.44 -3.50
N GLY A 71 -5.35 -12.20 -4.58
CA GLY A 71 -4.66 -13.28 -5.28
C GLY A 71 -3.74 -12.82 -6.40
N GLN A 72 -2.78 -13.69 -6.73
CA GLN A 72 -1.86 -13.54 -7.86
C GLN A 72 -2.04 -14.76 -8.78
N PRO A 73 -3.13 -14.79 -9.61
CA PRO A 73 -3.49 -15.97 -10.39
C PRO A 73 -2.79 -16.05 -11.76
N GLU A 74 -1.78 -15.22 -12.03
CA GLU A 74 -1.08 -15.07 -13.30
C GLU A 74 -0.51 -16.39 -13.84
N ILE A 75 -0.14 -17.29 -12.93
CA ILE A 75 0.36 -18.65 -13.28
C ILE A 75 -0.66 -19.43 -14.14
N LYS A 76 -1.96 -19.17 -13.97
CA LYS A 76 -3.03 -19.80 -14.76
C LYS A 76 -3.08 -19.30 -16.20
N LEU A 77 -2.39 -18.20 -16.48
CA LEU A 77 -2.26 -17.60 -17.83
C LEU A 77 -0.88 -17.88 -18.44
N GLY A 78 -0.02 -18.66 -17.77
CA GLY A 78 1.33 -18.96 -18.24
C GLY A 78 2.32 -17.81 -18.03
N VAL A 79 2.01 -16.86 -17.15
CA VAL A 79 2.87 -15.73 -16.79
C VAL A 79 3.02 -15.60 -15.27
N THR A 80 3.81 -14.64 -14.83
CA THR A 80 4.05 -14.31 -13.41
C THR A 80 3.50 -12.93 -13.08
N PRO A 81 3.35 -12.54 -11.81
CA PRO A 81 3.13 -11.15 -11.43
C PRO A 81 4.17 -10.22 -12.07
N GLY A 82 3.74 -9.06 -12.56
CA GLY A 82 4.59 -8.16 -13.36
C GLY A 82 4.69 -6.72 -12.84
N MET A 83 3.85 -6.33 -11.84
CA MET A 83 3.86 -4.99 -11.26
C MET A 83 4.32 -4.97 -9.79
N GLY A 84 5.13 -5.94 -9.38
CA GLY A 84 5.66 -6.06 -8.03
C GLY A 84 4.89 -7.01 -7.12
N GLY A 85 3.92 -7.78 -7.65
CA GLY A 85 3.11 -8.71 -6.86
C GLY A 85 3.94 -9.72 -6.10
N SER A 86 4.88 -10.40 -6.74
CA SER A 86 5.77 -11.35 -6.08
C SER A 86 6.66 -10.70 -5.01
N GLN A 87 7.04 -9.44 -5.19
CA GLN A 87 7.92 -8.71 -4.26
C GLN A 87 7.13 -8.21 -3.05
N ARG A 88 6.10 -7.37 -3.28
CA ARG A 88 5.30 -6.78 -2.21
C ARG A 88 4.56 -7.82 -1.39
N LEU A 89 3.98 -8.84 -2.04
CA LEU A 89 3.30 -9.92 -1.34
C LEU A 89 4.26 -10.70 -0.43
N THR A 90 5.47 -11.01 -0.93
CA THR A 90 6.49 -11.72 -0.12
C THR A 90 6.91 -10.91 1.09
N LEU A 91 7.08 -9.60 0.95
CA LEU A 91 7.42 -8.72 2.06
C LEU A 91 6.28 -8.62 3.08
N ALA A 92 5.02 -8.58 2.62
CA ALA A 92 3.86 -8.44 3.49
C ALA A 92 3.53 -9.73 4.27
N ILE A 93 3.49 -10.90 3.61
CA ILE A 93 2.97 -12.15 4.19
C ILE A 93 4.00 -13.26 4.39
N GLY A 94 5.25 -12.97 4.04
CA GLY A 94 6.35 -13.92 4.11
C GLY A 94 6.41 -14.90 2.94
N LYS A 95 7.60 -15.48 2.72
CA LYS A 95 7.93 -16.32 1.56
C LYS A 95 6.99 -17.50 1.38
N ALA A 96 6.63 -18.20 2.46
CA ALA A 96 5.89 -19.46 2.36
C ALA A 96 4.50 -19.27 1.73
N LYS A 97 3.73 -18.30 2.24
CA LYS A 97 2.39 -18.00 1.72
C LYS A 97 2.43 -17.34 0.33
N ALA A 98 3.34 -16.40 0.12
CA ALA A 98 3.50 -15.75 -1.18
C ALA A 98 3.87 -16.77 -2.27
N MET A 99 4.80 -17.69 -1.99
CA MET A 99 5.20 -18.74 -2.91
C MET A 99 4.01 -19.67 -3.25
N GLU A 100 3.28 -20.12 -2.23
CA GLU A 100 2.10 -20.97 -2.43
C GLU A 100 1.04 -20.25 -3.28
N MET A 101 0.71 -19.00 -2.98
CA MET A 101 -0.27 -18.23 -3.74
C MET A 101 0.14 -18.02 -5.19
N CYS A 102 1.39 -17.62 -5.45
CA CYS A 102 1.88 -17.38 -6.81
C CYS A 102 1.97 -18.68 -7.64
N LEU A 103 2.32 -19.82 -7.02
CA LEU A 103 2.46 -21.09 -7.74
C LEU A 103 1.13 -21.83 -7.96
N THR A 104 0.15 -21.65 -7.07
CA THR A 104 -1.15 -22.31 -7.20
C THR A 104 -2.21 -21.42 -7.83
N GLY A 105 -2.02 -20.10 -7.78
CA GLY A 105 -3.02 -19.10 -8.17
C GLY A 105 -4.27 -19.17 -7.29
N ARG A 106 -4.14 -19.64 -6.03
CA ARG A 106 -5.25 -19.56 -5.07
C ARG A 106 -5.50 -18.13 -4.61
N MET A 107 -6.69 -17.92 -4.07
CA MET A 107 -7.05 -16.65 -3.43
C MET A 107 -6.95 -16.78 -1.91
N MET A 108 -6.69 -15.65 -1.27
CA MET A 108 -6.68 -15.42 0.17
C MET A 108 -7.91 -14.60 0.52
N ASP A 109 -8.66 -14.97 1.54
CA ASP A 109 -9.77 -14.14 2.02
C ASP A 109 -9.31 -13.00 2.94
N ALA A 110 -10.23 -12.10 3.28
CA ALA A 110 -9.93 -10.92 4.08
C ALA A 110 -9.34 -11.28 5.47
N VAL A 111 -9.88 -12.31 6.12
CA VAL A 111 -9.44 -12.75 7.45
C VAL A 111 -8.01 -13.32 7.40
N GLU A 112 -7.73 -14.17 6.39
CA GLU A 112 -6.38 -14.67 6.19
C GLU A 112 -5.40 -13.54 5.84
N ALA A 113 -5.83 -12.57 5.03
CA ALA A 113 -5.03 -11.42 4.62
C ALA A 113 -4.64 -10.54 5.81
N GLU A 114 -5.58 -10.25 6.72
CA GLU A 114 -5.31 -9.51 7.96
C GLU A 114 -4.34 -10.28 8.86
N ARG A 115 -4.62 -11.56 9.14
CA ARG A 115 -3.75 -12.40 9.99
C ARG A 115 -2.34 -12.57 9.42
N SER A 116 -2.19 -12.45 8.12
CA SER A 116 -0.89 -12.57 7.44
C SER A 116 -0.12 -11.26 7.33
N GLY A 117 -0.75 -10.11 7.65
CA GLY A 117 -0.12 -8.80 7.57
C GLY A 117 -0.28 -8.08 6.23
N LEU A 118 -1.08 -8.60 5.28
CA LEU A 118 -1.39 -7.92 4.03
C LEU A 118 -2.38 -6.77 4.23
N VAL A 119 -3.35 -6.95 5.11
CA VAL A 119 -4.44 -6.02 5.38
C VAL A 119 -4.30 -5.48 6.80
N ALA A 120 -4.41 -4.17 6.96
CA ALA A 120 -4.32 -3.52 8.26
C ALA A 120 -5.59 -3.68 9.10
N LYS A 121 -6.76 -3.81 8.44
CA LYS A 121 -8.06 -3.88 9.11
C LYS A 121 -9.11 -4.50 8.19
N VAL A 122 -9.96 -5.36 8.76
CA VAL A 122 -11.16 -5.89 8.09
C VAL A 122 -12.41 -5.32 8.75
N VAL A 123 -13.37 -4.89 7.93
CA VAL A 123 -14.66 -4.35 8.37
C VAL A 123 -15.79 -4.96 7.52
N PRO A 124 -17.06 -4.87 7.94
CA PRO A 124 -18.18 -5.23 7.08
C PRO A 124 -18.10 -4.48 5.73
N ALA A 125 -18.33 -5.16 4.62
CA ALA A 125 -18.21 -4.57 3.29
C ALA A 125 -19.09 -3.30 3.11
N THR A 126 -20.22 -3.24 3.79
CA THR A 126 -21.12 -2.07 3.80
C THR A 126 -20.54 -0.85 4.52
N GLU A 127 -19.57 -1.03 5.40
CA GLU A 127 -18.94 0.03 6.20
C GLU A 127 -17.58 0.45 5.64
N LEU A 128 -17.05 -0.28 4.66
CA LEU A 128 -15.69 -0.15 4.17
C LEU A 128 -15.30 1.29 3.78
N VAL A 129 -16.12 1.93 2.96
CA VAL A 129 -15.82 3.28 2.47
C VAL A 129 -15.88 4.30 3.61
N ALA A 130 -16.86 4.18 4.49
CA ALA A 130 -17.00 5.08 5.65
C ALA A 130 -15.78 4.95 6.59
N GLU A 131 -15.33 3.73 6.85
CA GLU A 131 -14.16 3.49 7.71
C GLU A 131 -12.85 3.96 7.06
N ALA A 132 -12.70 3.75 5.75
CA ALA A 132 -11.53 4.24 5.02
C ALA A 132 -11.47 5.79 5.02
N LEU A 133 -12.61 6.46 4.80
CA LEU A 133 -12.71 7.92 4.88
C LEU A 133 -12.41 8.42 6.28
N LYS A 134 -13.00 7.83 7.32
CA LYS A 134 -12.71 8.18 8.72
C LYS A 134 -11.21 8.04 9.04
N THR A 135 -10.56 6.99 8.55
CA THR A 135 -9.11 6.80 8.74
C THR A 135 -8.31 7.87 7.97
N ALA A 136 -8.71 8.18 6.74
CA ALA A 136 -8.09 9.23 5.94
C ALA A 136 -8.25 10.63 6.58
N GLU A 137 -9.42 10.94 7.13
CA GLU A 137 -9.67 12.17 7.89
C GLU A 137 -8.79 12.26 9.14
N THR A 138 -8.62 11.13 9.85
CA THR A 138 -7.71 11.07 11.00
C THR A 138 -6.28 11.43 10.57
N ILE A 139 -5.79 10.88 9.45
CA ILE A 139 -4.45 11.19 8.92
C ILE A 139 -4.37 12.65 8.45
N ALA A 140 -5.41 13.13 7.76
CA ALA A 140 -5.49 14.51 7.29
C ALA A 140 -5.52 15.54 8.44
N GLY A 141 -5.99 15.12 9.61
CA GLY A 141 -5.95 15.92 10.84
C GLY A 141 -4.57 15.96 11.54
N MET A 142 -3.55 15.30 11.01
CA MET A 142 -2.18 15.33 11.55
C MET A 142 -1.32 16.39 10.83
N ALA A 143 -0.18 16.77 11.44
CA ALA A 143 0.79 17.67 10.83
C ALA A 143 1.26 17.14 9.47
N PRO A 144 1.01 17.85 8.34
CA PRO A 144 1.20 17.29 7.00
C PRO A 144 2.63 16.85 6.69
N LEU A 145 3.63 17.65 7.11
CA LEU A 145 5.04 17.31 6.88
C LEU A 145 5.46 16.07 7.70
N ALA A 146 4.93 15.92 8.91
CA ALA A 146 5.19 14.74 9.73
C ALA A 146 4.53 13.49 9.14
N ALA A 147 3.32 13.58 8.60
CA ALA A 147 2.64 12.46 7.93
C ALA A 147 3.41 12.00 6.68
N ILE A 148 3.91 12.93 5.86
CA ILE A 148 4.75 12.64 4.69
C ILE A 148 6.05 11.96 5.13
N ALA A 149 6.76 12.52 6.11
CA ALA A 149 8.01 11.96 6.62
C ALA A 149 7.80 10.56 7.20
N CYS A 150 6.70 10.34 7.94
CA CYS A 150 6.36 9.02 8.48
C CYS A 150 6.19 7.97 7.36
N LYS A 151 5.46 8.31 6.30
CA LYS A 151 5.34 7.45 5.12
C LYS A 151 6.70 7.13 4.50
N GLU A 152 7.55 8.14 4.30
CA GLU A 152 8.88 7.98 3.72
C GLU A 152 9.76 7.05 4.59
N MET A 153 9.72 7.21 5.93
CA MET A 153 10.49 6.37 6.86
C MET A 153 10.04 4.91 6.86
N VAL A 154 8.72 4.67 6.87
CA VAL A 154 8.18 3.30 6.87
C VAL A 154 8.50 2.60 5.55
N ASN A 155 8.35 3.27 4.40
CA ASN A 155 8.72 2.69 3.11
C ASN A 155 10.21 2.41 2.99
N ALA A 156 11.07 3.27 3.56
CA ALA A 156 12.53 3.08 3.57
C ALA A 156 12.96 1.79 4.30
N ALA A 157 12.15 1.26 5.21
CA ALA A 157 12.44 0.00 5.89
C ALA A 157 12.54 -1.21 4.94
N PHE A 158 11.91 -1.14 3.77
CA PHE A 158 11.98 -2.18 2.74
C PHE A 158 13.11 -1.99 1.74
N GLU A 159 13.78 -0.83 1.75
CA GLU A 159 14.79 -0.45 0.77
C GLU A 159 16.20 -0.29 1.38
N MET A 160 16.30 -0.26 2.71
CA MET A 160 17.57 0.03 3.41
C MET A 160 17.93 -1.06 4.42
N PRO A 161 19.25 -1.34 4.62
CA PRO A 161 19.72 -2.06 5.80
C PRO A 161 19.31 -1.33 7.08
N LEU A 162 18.96 -2.07 8.14
CA LEU A 162 18.42 -1.53 9.39
C LEU A 162 19.19 -0.33 9.95
N ALA A 163 20.52 -0.42 10.02
CA ALA A 163 21.35 0.66 10.55
C ALA A 163 21.25 1.96 9.73
N GLN A 164 21.14 1.83 8.40
CA GLN A 164 20.95 2.97 7.50
C GLN A 164 19.55 3.54 7.63
N GLY A 165 18.53 2.67 7.72
CA GLY A 165 17.13 3.06 7.95
C GLY A 165 16.97 3.85 9.24
N ILE A 166 17.57 3.39 10.36
CA ILE A 166 17.55 4.11 11.65
C ILE A 166 18.23 5.49 11.55
N ASN A 167 19.33 5.59 10.80
CA ASN A 167 19.99 6.88 10.58
C ASN A 167 19.13 7.83 9.72
N PHE A 168 18.45 7.32 8.70
CA PHE A 168 17.53 8.07 7.87
C PHE A 168 16.34 8.58 8.69
N GLU A 169 15.68 7.72 9.45
CA GLU A 169 14.61 8.06 10.38
C GLU A 169 15.00 9.20 11.33
N ARG A 170 16.16 9.06 11.99
CA ARG A 170 16.65 10.06 12.94
C ARG A 170 16.90 11.42 12.30
N ARG A 171 17.40 11.45 11.06
CA ARG A 171 17.61 12.71 10.32
C ARG A 171 16.31 13.38 9.94
N LEU A 172 15.31 12.62 9.49
CA LEU A 172 13.98 13.16 9.23
C LEU A 172 13.32 13.66 10.52
N PHE A 173 13.40 12.90 11.60
CA PHE A 173 12.91 13.33 12.91
C PHE A 173 13.54 14.65 13.35
N HIS A 174 14.87 14.78 13.27
CA HIS A 174 15.54 16.05 13.60
C HIS A 174 15.12 17.19 12.66
N GLY A 175 14.94 16.92 11.38
CA GLY A 175 14.50 17.91 10.40
C GLY A 175 13.14 18.50 10.73
N LEU A 176 12.21 17.70 11.26
CA LEU A 176 10.89 18.16 11.68
C LEU A 176 10.92 19.24 12.79
N PHE A 177 11.99 19.29 13.60
CA PHE A 177 12.17 20.35 14.62
C PHE A 177 12.35 21.74 14.01
N GLY A 178 12.61 21.85 12.70
CA GLY A 178 12.61 23.10 11.96
C GLY A 178 11.24 23.59 11.52
N THR A 179 10.17 22.80 11.72
CA THR A 179 8.82 23.15 11.28
C THR A 179 8.03 23.93 12.32
N GLU A 180 7.10 24.77 11.87
CA GLU A 180 6.12 25.45 12.74
C GLU A 180 5.21 24.42 13.42
N ASP A 181 4.78 23.41 12.69
CA ASP A 181 3.89 22.37 13.16
C ASP A 181 4.49 21.57 14.33
N GLN A 182 5.81 21.35 14.36
CA GLN A 182 6.48 20.71 15.50
C GLN A 182 6.36 21.57 16.75
N LYS A 183 6.57 22.90 16.63
CA LYS A 183 6.45 23.83 17.76
C LYS A 183 5.03 23.87 18.28
N GLU A 184 4.06 24.01 17.36
CA GLU A 184 2.64 23.99 17.70
C GLU A 184 2.23 22.67 18.35
N GLY A 185 2.63 21.54 17.81
CA GLY A 185 2.24 20.23 18.31
C GLY A 185 2.73 19.99 19.74
N MET A 186 4.00 20.30 20.04
CA MET A 186 4.54 20.16 21.39
C MET A 186 3.91 21.15 22.38
N THR A 187 3.67 22.39 21.95
CA THR A 187 2.98 23.40 22.78
C THR A 187 1.55 22.97 23.09
N ALA A 188 0.80 22.57 22.04
CA ALA A 188 -0.58 22.09 22.20
C ALA A 188 -0.68 20.90 23.15
N PHE A 189 0.28 19.95 23.03
CA PHE A 189 0.33 18.79 23.94
C PHE A 189 0.53 19.20 25.41
N VAL A 190 1.49 20.10 25.69
CA VAL A 190 1.76 20.61 27.05
C VAL A 190 0.55 21.36 27.60
N GLU A 191 -0.12 22.16 26.75
CA GLU A 191 -1.32 22.93 27.10
C GLU A 191 -2.61 22.10 27.09
N LYS A 192 -2.55 20.82 26.75
CA LYS A 192 -3.70 19.89 26.69
C LYS A 192 -4.83 20.39 25.77
N ARG A 193 -4.48 20.95 24.63
CA ARG A 193 -5.40 21.41 23.58
C ARG A 193 -5.10 20.74 22.25
N PRO A 194 -6.04 20.72 21.30
CA PRO A 194 -5.78 20.29 19.92
C PRO A 194 -4.71 21.16 19.24
N GLY A 195 -3.83 20.51 18.46
CA GLY A 195 -2.89 21.22 17.61
C GLY A 195 -3.57 21.82 16.37
N LYS A 196 -3.00 22.92 15.84
CA LYS A 196 -3.47 23.59 14.62
C LYS A 196 -2.31 23.56 13.61
N TRP A 197 -2.49 22.80 12.55
CA TRP A 197 -1.42 22.51 11.59
C TRP A 197 -1.43 23.52 10.43
N THR A 198 -0.26 24.01 10.08
CA THR A 198 -0.05 24.96 8.96
C THR A 198 0.62 24.30 7.76
N GLY A 199 1.26 23.14 7.95
CA GLY A 199 2.05 22.46 6.92
C GLY A 199 3.41 23.12 6.65
N ARG A 200 3.94 23.86 7.60
CA ARG A 200 5.19 24.64 7.48
C ARG A 200 6.19 24.31 8.55
#